data_6b36ef87fef8cffcc0437a303427a367
#
_entry.id   6b36ef87fef8cffcc0437a303427a367
#
_cell.length_a   1.000
_cell.length_b   1.000
_cell.length_c   1.000
_cell.angle_alpha   90.00
_cell.angle_beta   90.00
_cell.angle_gamma   90.00
#
_symmetry.space_group_name_H-M   'P 1'
#
loop_
_entity.id
_entity.type
_entity.pdbx_description
1 polymer ?
#
loop_
_entity_poly.entity_id
_entity_poly.type
_entity_poly.pdbx_seq_one_letter_code
_entity_poly.pdbx_strand_id
1 'polypeptide(L)'
;IITTLAICLFGIIKERLTPLERAIFFGTFAVAEWFIGRVFMGFNYGSLAYAAAYIPTLRFVASIGGTFLVTFMVVFGNAAIAEALRFLFQTKKRDFALLIPLSVFVIILSASFAYQHIFPATRTTASSSISVAVIQDQTRKESEAFGTVVQDSFQFPLLEKRVKEALTSHPVIIIYPFSPWIGTLANKLDNSGFTKDVIGMDYDIFGKWLNAHVPPETILVTWDTHLEKGEYFGQIDFWKGGALVDSYKKVTLFPFMDYTPQWSQRLGVYSLPYDGTAGTSTTPVFIGNAIIGNLVCSEIALPESAQENGKKVDVIFAIGSEAMFSSPIPNEFNLLNAQLRATESGRMIIRANKFGPSALIDTYGNIVKETSLKQSGILFVEVPTQ
;
A
#
# COMPACT_ATOMS: atom_id res chain seq x y z
N ILE A 1 -8.04 26.14 -6.85
CA ILE A 1 -9.28 26.85 -6.45
C ILE A 1 -9.38 26.88 -4.92
N ILE A 2 -9.32 25.76 -4.21
CA ILE A 2 -9.48 25.67 -2.76
C ILE A 2 -8.35 26.42 -2.05
N THR A 3 -7.10 26.22 -2.45
CA THR A 3 -5.94 26.94 -1.93
C THR A 3 -6.09 28.46 -2.10
N THR A 4 -6.59 28.89 -3.25
CA THR A 4 -6.84 30.32 -3.53
C THR A 4 -7.93 30.87 -2.61
N LEU A 5 -9.05 30.15 -2.43
CA LEU A 5 -10.12 30.55 -1.52
C LEU A 5 -9.64 30.67 -0.07
N ALA A 6 -8.80 29.74 0.39
CA ALA A 6 -8.23 29.82 1.73
C ALA A 6 -7.31 31.03 1.91
N ILE A 7 -6.46 31.31 0.93
CA ILE A 7 -5.57 32.49 0.98
C ILE A 7 -6.41 33.75 1.04
N CYS A 8 -7.47 33.85 0.23
CA CYS A 8 -8.39 34.98 0.26
C CYS A 8 -9.12 35.13 1.61
N LEU A 9 -9.68 34.04 2.13
CA LEU A 9 -10.36 34.01 3.42
C LEU A 9 -9.39 34.39 4.54
N PHE A 10 -8.18 33.81 4.53
CA PHE A 10 -7.13 34.16 5.49
C PHE A 10 -6.78 35.63 5.44
N GLY A 11 -6.65 36.23 4.24
CA GLY A 11 -6.43 37.66 4.07
C GLY A 11 -7.45 38.52 4.80
N ILE A 12 -8.70 38.07 4.87
CA ILE A 12 -9.80 38.78 5.53
C ILE A 12 -9.75 38.65 7.06
N ILE A 13 -9.42 37.44 7.58
CA ILE A 13 -9.57 37.13 9.00
C ILE A 13 -8.25 37.16 9.80
N LYS A 14 -7.10 37.19 9.13
CA LYS A 14 -5.77 37.06 9.77
C LYS A 14 -5.51 38.00 10.96
N GLU A 15 -6.03 39.23 10.88
CA GLU A 15 -5.87 40.24 11.94
C GLU A 15 -6.66 39.89 13.22
N ARG A 16 -7.65 39.00 13.13
CA ARG A 16 -8.50 38.55 14.24
C ARG A 16 -8.00 37.27 14.91
N LEU A 17 -7.01 36.61 14.31
CA LEU A 17 -6.50 35.34 14.76
C LEU A 17 -5.19 35.50 15.54
N THR A 18 -5.06 34.77 16.64
CA THR A 18 -3.78 34.57 17.31
C THR A 18 -2.79 33.80 16.42
N PRO A 19 -1.48 33.87 16.71
CA PRO A 19 -0.48 33.09 15.95
C PRO A 19 -0.79 31.60 15.89
N LEU A 20 -1.25 31.03 17.00
CA LEU A 20 -1.62 29.62 17.06
C LEU A 20 -2.86 29.30 16.20
N GLU A 21 -3.89 30.14 16.27
CA GLU A 21 -5.11 29.96 15.45
C GLU A 21 -4.80 30.08 13.95
N ARG A 22 -3.87 30.94 13.54
CA ARG A 22 -3.42 31.03 12.15
C ARG A 22 -2.75 29.73 11.70
N ALA A 23 -1.86 29.17 12.52
CA ALA A 23 -1.18 27.92 12.20
C ALA A 23 -2.17 26.74 12.11
N ILE A 24 -3.14 26.67 13.04
CA ILE A 24 -4.22 25.67 13.03
C ILE A 24 -5.09 25.85 11.78
N PHE A 25 -5.45 27.07 11.42
CA PHE A 25 -6.26 27.35 10.23
C PHE A 25 -5.63 26.78 8.96
N PHE A 26 -4.34 27.01 8.75
CA PHE A 26 -3.65 26.44 7.59
C PHE A 26 -3.58 24.92 7.64
N GLY A 27 -3.33 24.34 8.80
CA GLY A 27 -3.34 22.88 8.98
C GLY A 27 -4.70 22.25 8.65
N THR A 28 -5.79 22.86 9.15
CA THR A 28 -7.17 22.38 8.87
C THR A 28 -7.50 22.45 7.38
N PHE A 29 -6.98 23.47 6.72
CA PHE A 29 -7.17 23.64 5.29
C PHE A 29 -6.50 22.53 4.46
N ALA A 30 -5.31 22.09 4.85
CA ALA A 30 -4.65 20.95 4.22
C ALA A 30 -5.46 19.65 4.34
N VAL A 31 -6.14 19.46 5.48
CA VAL A 31 -7.05 18.34 5.68
C VAL A 31 -8.28 18.43 4.76
N ALA A 32 -8.83 19.64 4.57
CA ALA A 32 -9.94 19.86 3.64
C ALA A 32 -9.54 19.56 2.19
N GLU A 33 -8.35 19.96 1.77
CA GLU A 33 -7.81 19.62 0.43
C GLU A 33 -7.66 18.11 0.24
N TRP A 34 -7.16 17.43 1.26
CA TRP A 34 -7.08 15.97 1.27
C TRP A 34 -8.48 15.32 1.11
N PHE A 35 -9.45 15.77 1.89
CA PHE A 35 -10.82 15.24 1.83
C PHE A 35 -11.44 15.39 0.43
N ILE A 36 -11.24 16.54 -0.19
CA ILE A 36 -11.76 16.81 -1.53
C ILE A 36 -11.09 15.92 -2.58
N GLY A 37 -9.77 15.74 -2.52
CA GLY A 37 -9.05 14.82 -3.40
C GLY A 37 -9.64 13.41 -3.33
N ARG A 38 -9.98 12.97 -2.13
CA ARG A 38 -10.58 11.66 -1.89
C ARG A 38 -12.00 11.54 -2.46
N VAL A 39 -12.84 12.55 -2.29
CA VAL A 39 -14.22 12.53 -2.81
C VAL A 39 -14.25 12.47 -4.34
N PHE A 40 -13.35 13.18 -5.02
CA PHE A 40 -13.32 13.23 -6.47
C PHE A 40 -12.57 12.06 -7.12
N MET A 41 -11.46 11.63 -6.54
CA MET A 41 -10.55 10.66 -7.16
C MET A 41 -10.52 9.32 -6.42
N GLY A 42 -11.14 9.21 -5.25
CA GLY A 42 -11.12 8.01 -4.40
C GLY A 42 -9.79 7.76 -3.69
N PHE A 43 -8.75 8.53 -3.99
CA PHE A 43 -7.40 8.39 -3.44
C PHE A 43 -6.66 9.72 -3.46
N ASN A 44 -5.54 9.80 -2.74
CA ASN A 44 -4.82 11.05 -2.57
C ASN A 44 -3.30 10.88 -2.78
N TYR A 45 -2.89 10.58 -4.00
CA TYR A 45 -1.46 10.46 -4.35
C TYR A 45 -0.67 11.77 -4.24
N GLY A 46 -1.32 12.91 -4.12
CA GLY A 46 -0.67 14.22 -3.97
C GLY A 46 -0.56 14.71 -2.53
N SER A 47 -0.84 13.88 -1.53
CA SER A 47 -0.83 14.30 -0.13
C SER A 47 0.57 14.70 0.34
N LEU A 48 0.67 15.80 1.07
CA LEU A 48 1.91 16.25 1.73
C LEU A 48 2.42 15.24 2.76
N ALA A 49 1.57 14.34 3.25
CA ALA A 49 1.97 13.28 4.16
C ALA A 49 3.07 12.38 3.58
N TYR A 50 3.10 12.18 2.26
CA TYR A 50 4.14 11.36 1.62
C TYR A 50 5.53 11.97 1.77
N ALA A 51 5.66 13.28 1.62
CA ALA A 51 6.93 13.95 1.86
C ALA A 51 7.39 13.82 3.32
N ALA A 52 6.45 13.83 4.25
CA ALA A 52 6.72 13.69 5.68
C ALA A 52 6.97 12.23 6.11
N ALA A 53 6.53 11.24 5.34
CA ALA A 53 6.72 9.82 5.66
C ALA A 53 8.19 9.39 5.73
N TYR A 54 9.08 10.13 5.09
CA TYR A 54 10.54 9.95 5.23
C TYR A 54 11.08 10.32 6.62
N ILE A 55 10.32 11.10 7.39
CA ILE A 55 10.72 11.57 8.73
C ILE A 55 9.99 10.69 9.77
N PRO A 56 10.69 9.78 10.48
CA PRO A 56 10.05 8.80 11.38
C PRO A 56 9.14 9.45 12.43
N THR A 57 9.56 10.55 13.03
CA THR A 57 8.78 11.27 14.04
C THR A 57 7.47 11.87 13.50
N LEU A 58 7.47 12.36 12.25
CA LEU A 58 6.27 12.84 11.58
C LEU A 58 5.40 11.68 11.12
N ARG A 59 6.00 10.63 10.56
CA ARG A 59 5.28 9.43 10.17
C ARG A 59 4.54 8.80 11.35
N PHE A 60 5.17 8.76 12.53
CA PHE A 60 4.56 8.20 13.74
C PHE A 60 3.25 8.91 14.13
N VAL A 61 3.08 10.18 13.79
CA VAL A 61 1.83 10.90 14.02
C VAL A 61 0.65 10.24 13.31
N ALA A 62 0.90 9.47 12.25
CA ALA A 62 -0.13 8.68 11.56
C ALA A 62 -0.77 7.63 12.48
N SER A 63 -0.09 7.13 13.50
CA SER A 63 -0.66 6.18 14.48
C SER A 63 -1.80 6.77 15.30
N ILE A 64 -1.90 8.10 15.39
CA ILE A 64 -2.89 8.83 16.19
C ILE A 64 -4.06 9.30 15.32
N GLY A 65 -3.77 9.89 14.17
CA GLY A 65 -4.78 10.53 13.32
C GLY A 65 -4.62 10.24 11.83
N GLY A 66 -3.89 9.19 11.49
CA GLY A 66 -3.71 8.76 10.11
C GLY A 66 -2.92 9.76 9.25
N THR A 67 -2.91 9.50 7.98
CA THR A 67 -2.30 10.35 6.96
C THR A 67 -2.81 11.79 7.01
N PHE A 68 -4.04 12.00 7.47
CA PHE A 68 -4.61 13.34 7.67
C PHE A 68 -3.83 14.18 8.68
N LEU A 69 -3.56 13.60 9.85
CA LEU A 69 -2.85 14.32 10.89
C LEU A 69 -1.42 14.60 10.48
N VAL A 70 -0.80 13.72 9.70
CA VAL A 70 0.54 13.98 9.11
C VAL A 70 0.47 15.17 8.14
N THR A 71 -0.52 15.22 7.24
CA THR A 71 -0.73 16.36 6.33
C THR A 71 -0.95 17.65 7.11
N PHE A 72 -1.80 17.60 8.14
CA PHE A 72 -2.03 18.74 9.05
C PHE A 72 -0.71 19.19 9.66
N MET A 73 0.08 18.29 10.23
CA MET A 73 1.34 18.61 10.91
C MET A 73 2.37 19.25 9.96
N VAL A 74 2.44 18.80 8.70
CA VAL A 74 3.32 19.41 7.70
C VAL A 74 2.96 20.88 7.48
N VAL A 75 1.69 21.18 7.26
CA VAL A 75 1.25 22.57 6.99
C VAL A 75 1.28 23.43 8.25
N PHE A 76 0.87 22.87 9.39
CA PHE A 76 0.98 23.52 10.69
C PHE A 76 2.44 23.90 11.01
N GLY A 77 3.38 22.97 10.80
CA GLY A 77 4.80 23.22 11.03
C GLY A 77 5.36 24.33 10.14
N ASN A 78 4.99 24.37 8.85
CA ASN A 78 5.37 25.45 7.96
C ASN A 78 4.80 26.81 8.42
N ALA A 79 3.54 26.84 8.84
CA ALA A 79 2.92 28.05 9.39
C ALA A 79 3.59 28.49 10.71
N ALA A 80 3.94 27.54 11.58
CA ALA A 80 4.64 27.79 12.82
C ALA A 80 6.04 28.41 12.59
N ILE A 81 6.77 27.91 11.60
CA ILE A 81 8.05 28.47 11.17
C ILE A 81 7.85 29.91 10.65
N ALA A 82 6.81 30.13 9.83
CA ALA A 82 6.50 31.48 9.33
C ALA A 82 6.22 32.47 10.46
N GLU A 83 5.46 32.09 11.50
CA GLU A 83 5.23 32.95 12.66
C GLU A 83 6.53 33.20 13.46
N ALA A 84 7.37 32.20 13.62
CA ALA A 84 8.67 32.39 14.28
C ALA A 84 9.59 33.31 13.49
N LEU A 85 9.61 33.25 12.16
CA LEU A 85 10.34 34.17 11.32
C LEU A 85 9.79 35.61 11.48
N ARG A 86 8.46 35.79 11.56
CA ARG A 86 7.87 37.07 11.86
C ARG A 86 8.38 37.66 13.20
N PHE A 87 8.51 36.82 14.23
CA PHE A 87 9.10 37.25 15.51
C PHE A 87 10.55 37.76 15.34
N LEU A 88 11.37 37.05 14.55
CA LEU A 88 12.76 37.43 14.34
C LEU A 88 12.92 38.75 13.61
N PHE A 89 12.02 39.04 12.66
CA PHE A 89 12.07 40.24 11.84
C PHE A 89 11.26 41.42 12.41
N GLN A 90 10.69 41.27 13.62
CA GLN A 90 10.04 42.41 14.30
C GLN A 90 11.05 43.50 14.71
N THR A 91 10.83 44.73 14.24
CA THR A 91 11.68 45.89 14.56
C THR A 91 11.20 46.67 15.79
N LYS A 92 9.96 46.42 16.21
CA LYS A 92 9.32 47.04 17.38
C LYS A 92 9.26 46.07 18.57
N LYS A 93 8.33 46.27 19.50
CA LYS A 93 8.15 45.36 20.65
C LYS A 93 7.94 43.93 20.20
N ARG A 94 8.80 43.01 20.71
CA ARG A 94 8.73 41.57 20.38
C ARG A 94 7.48 40.95 20.99
N ASP A 95 6.70 40.28 20.15
CA ASP A 95 5.54 39.49 20.57
C ASP A 95 5.92 37.98 20.65
N PHE A 96 6.14 37.53 21.87
CA PHE A 96 6.51 36.12 22.12
C PHE A 96 5.41 35.14 21.79
N ALA A 97 4.15 35.58 21.65
CA ALA A 97 3.05 34.70 21.21
C ALA A 97 3.30 34.10 19.81
N LEU A 98 4.11 34.77 18.98
CA LEU A 98 4.53 34.22 17.67
C LEU A 98 5.36 32.96 17.73
N LEU A 99 5.96 32.62 18.88
CA LEU A 99 6.75 31.43 19.09
C LEU A 99 5.89 30.23 19.57
N ILE A 100 4.67 30.47 20.02
CA ILE A 100 3.79 29.41 20.56
C ILE A 100 3.56 28.28 19.55
N PRO A 101 3.20 28.54 18.27
CA PRO A 101 2.97 27.46 17.30
C PRO A 101 4.21 26.56 17.11
N LEU A 102 5.40 27.18 17.04
CA LEU A 102 6.66 26.43 16.89
C LEU A 102 6.94 25.58 18.11
N SER A 103 6.71 26.12 19.32
CA SER A 103 6.89 25.38 20.57
C SER A 103 5.96 24.17 20.63
N VAL A 104 4.68 24.32 20.26
CA VAL A 104 3.71 23.22 20.18
C VAL A 104 4.18 22.15 19.17
N PHE A 105 4.61 22.57 18.00
CA PHE A 105 5.11 21.65 16.97
C PHE A 105 6.32 20.84 17.46
N VAL A 106 7.30 21.52 18.07
CA VAL A 106 8.50 20.87 18.62
C VAL A 106 8.15 19.90 19.76
N ILE A 107 7.20 20.27 20.63
CA ILE A 107 6.74 19.40 21.72
C ILE A 107 6.13 18.12 21.16
N ILE A 108 5.26 18.22 20.14
CA ILE A 108 4.63 17.05 19.51
C ILE A 108 5.69 16.13 18.89
N LEU A 109 6.65 16.70 18.14
CA LEU A 109 7.72 15.91 17.54
C LEU A 109 8.62 15.24 18.59
N SER A 110 8.95 15.99 19.66
CA SER A 110 9.76 15.44 20.77
C SER A 110 9.04 14.32 21.49
N ALA A 111 7.73 14.45 21.73
CA ALA A 111 6.92 13.40 22.32
C ALA A 111 6.84 12.15 21.41
N SER A 112 6.66 12.35 20.10
CA SER A 112 6.69 11.26 19.11
C SER A 112 8.04 10.55 19.10
N PHE A 113 9.13 11.29 19.10
CA PHE A 113 10.48 10.74 19.18
C PHE A 113 10.70 9.95 20.46
N ALA A 114 10.38 10.52 21.61
CA ALA A 114 10.54 9.88 22.90
C ALA A 114 9.71 8.57 22.99
N TYR A 115 8.46 8.60 22.52
CA TYR A 115 7.61 7.42 22.51
C TYR A 115 8.23 6.26 21.71
N GLN A 116 8.72 6.51 20.50
CA GLN A 116 9.35 5.49 19.66
C GLN A 116 10.61 4.88 20.30
N HIS A 117 11.34 5.65 21.09
CA HIS A 117 12.55 5.17 21.79
C HIS A 117 12.24 4.40 23.07
N ILE A 118 11.17 4.80 23.79
CA ILE A 118 10.75 4.14 25.03
C ILE A 118 10.02 2.83 24.73
N PHE A 119 9.22 2.81 23.67
CA PHE A 119 8.40 1.68 23.27
C PHE A 119 8.85 1.17 21.89
N PRO A 120 9.76 0.20 21.82
CA PRO A 120 10.21 -0.33 20.54
C PRO A 120 9.07 -0.99 19.75
N ALA A 121 9.13 -0.88 18.42
CA ALA A 121 8.10 -1.33 17.48
C ALA A 121 7.77 -2.84 17.57
N THR A 122 8.71 -3.65 18.03
CA THR A 122 8.59 -5.12 18.09
C THR A 122 8.36 -5.63 19.52
N ARG A 123 7.51 -4.96 20.29
CA ARG A 123 7.04 -5.50 21.58
C ARG A 123 5.99 -6.58 21.38
N THR A 124 6.29 -7.59 20.63
CA THR A 124 5.57 -8.84 20.76
C THR A 124 6.41 -9.73 21.69
N THR A 125 5.87 -10.04 22.86
CA THR A 125 6.20 -11.25 23.61
C THR A 125 5.69 -12.43 22.77
N ALA A 126 6.18 -12.53 21.53
CA ALA A 126 5.74 -13.56 20.62
C ALA A 126 6.20 -14.90 21.15
N SER A 127 5.27 -15.82 21.30
CA SER A 127 5.56 -17.18 21.71
C SER A 127 6.08 -18.01 20.53
N SER A 128 5.87 -17.55 19.31
CA SER A 128 6.25 -18.23 18.07
C SER A 128 6.50 -17.23 16.94
N SER A 129 7.13 -17.69 15.88
CA SER A 129 7.27 -16.94 14.63
C SER A 129 6.98 -17.83 13.43
N ILE A 130 6.61 -17.21 12.31
CA ILE A 130 6.51 -17.89 11.02
C ILE A 130 7.58 -17.34 10.08
N SER A 131 8.24 -18.24 9.36
CA SER A 131 9.21 -17.89 8.33
C SER A 131 8.52 -17.64 6.99
N VAL A 132 8.81 -16.49 6.37
CA VAL A 132 8.23 -16.08 5.10
C VAL A 132 9.33 -15.75 4.10
N ALA A 133 9.24 -16.33 2.91
CA ALA A 133 10.08 -16.00 1.77
C ALA A 133 9.26 -15.19 0.76
N VAL A 134 9.66 -13.97 0.47
CA VAL A 134 9.00 -13.12 -0.54
C VAL A 134 9.84 -13.10 -1.80
N ILE A 135 9.31 -13.61 -2.88
CA ILE A 135 9.97 -13.61 -4.18
C ILE A 135 9.69 -12.28 -4.87
N GLN A 136 10.75 -11.53 -5.18
CA GLN A 136 10.66 -10.37 -6.05
C GLN A 136 11.18 -10.75 -7.44
N ASP A 137 10.36 -10.56 -8.44
CA ASP A 137 10.72 -10.79 -9.83
C ASP A 137 10.76 -9.47 -10.61
N GLN A 138 11.89 -9.26 -11.32
CA GLN A 138 12.09 -8.09 -12.19
C GLN A 138 12.01 -8.45 -13.67
N THR A 139 11.58 -9.67 -13.98
CA THR A 139 11.48 -10.10 -15.39
C THR A 139 10.34 -9.34 -16.05
N ARG A 140 10.70 -8.39 -16.88
CA ARG A 140 9.77 -7.65 -17.72
C ARG A 140 9.61 -8.39 -19.02
N LYS A 141 8.42 -8.86 -19.32
CA LYS A 141 8.10 -9.24 -20.69
C LYS A 141 7.74 -8.00 -21.48
N GLU A 142 8.21 -7.92 -22.70
CA GLU A 142 7.88 -6.82 -23.63
C GLU A 142 6.37 -6.70 -23.90
N SER A 143 5.63 -7.74 -23.57
CA SER A 143 4.17 -7.85 -23.69
C SER A 143 3.36 -7.25 -22.55
N GLU A 144 3.98 -6.83 -21.46
CA GLU A 144 3.28 -6.16 -20.35
C GLU A 144 2.95 -4.70 -20.64
N ALA A 145 3.25 -4.22 -21.86
CA ALA A 145 2.73 -2.93 -22.34
C ALA A 145 1.20 -3.00 -22.44
N PHE A 146 0.54 -2.05 -21.83
CA PHE A 146 -0.91 -1.86 -21.84
C PHE A 146 -1.53 -2.29 -23.18
N GLY A 147 -2.38 -3.30 -23.16
CA GLY A 147 -3.24 -3.67 -24.28
C GLY A 147 -2.78 -4.79 -25.19
N THR A 148 -1.58 -5.34 -25.03
CA THR A 148 -1.21 -6.57 -25.74
C THR A 148 -1.17 -7.73 -24.76
N VAL A 149 -2.24 -8.48 -24.71
CA VAL A 149 -2.22 -9.81 -24.10
C VAL A 149 -1.41 -10.70 -25.01
N VAL A 150 -0.13 -10.82 -24.73
CA VAL A 150 0.71 -11.75 -25.45
C VAL A 150 0.54 -13.13 -24.86
N GLN A 151 0.11 -13.98 -25.72
CA GLN A 151 0.17 -15.42 -25.65
C GLN A 151 1.60 -15.85 -25.32
N ASP A 152 1.98 -15.81 -24.06
CA ASP A 152 3.29 -16.27 -23.74
C ASP A 152 3.27 -17.39 -22.73
N SER A 153 3.85 -18.43 -23.24
CA SER A 153 4.27 -19.59 -22.51
C SER A 153 4.58 -19.22 -21.08
N PHE A 154 3.79 -19.78 -20.25
CA PHE A 154 3.92 -19.87 -18.84
C PHE A 154 5.38 -19.92 -18.38
N GLN A 155 5.73 -19.12 -17.39
CA GLN A 155 7.08 -19.12 -16.83
C GLN A 155 7.26 -20.13 -15.71
N PHE A 156 6.71 -21.35 -15.85
CA PHE A 156 6.96 -22.44 -14.91
C PHE A 156 8.45 -22.61 -14.59
N PRO A 157 9.36 -22.59 -15.58
CA PRO A 157 10.77 -22.76 -15.27
C PRO A 157 11.34 -21.64 -14.38
N LEU A 158 10.86 -20.40 -14.55
CA LEU A 158 11.31 -19.29 -13.72
C LEU A 158 10.70 -19.38 -12.32
N LEU A 159 9.39 -19.65 -12.22
CA LEU A 159 8.73 -19.87 -10.94
C LEU A 159 9.38 -21.05 -10.20
N GLU A 160 9.61 -22.16 -10.88
CA GLU A 160 10.28 -23.34 -10.31
C GLU A 160 11.66 -23.00 -9.76
N LYS A 161 12.46 -22.26 -10.53
CA LYS A 161 13.77 -21.80 -10.08
C LYS A 161 13.65 -20.95 -8.81
N ARG A 162 12.75 -19.96 -8.80
CA ARG A 162 12.55 -19.05 -7.66
C ARG A 162 12.00 -19.75 -6.43
N VAL A 163 11.05 -20.66 -6.63
CA VAL A 163 10.51 -21.47 -5.54
C VAL A 163 11.59 -22.39 -4.95
N LYS A 164 12.40 -23.04 -5.78
CA LYS A 164 13.55 -23.84 -5.32
C LYS A 164 14.55 -23.00 -4.52
N GLU A 165 14.86 -21.79 -4.99
CA GLU A 165 15.71 -20.85 -4.25
C GLU A 165 15.09 -20.45 -2.90
N ALA A 166 13.77 -20.18 -2.86
CA ALA A 166 13.05 -19.83 -1.64
C ALA A 166 13.04 -21.00 -0.63
N LEU A 167 12.86 -22.22 -1.09
CA LEU A 167 12.82 -23.42 -0.26
C LEU A 167 14.16 -23.75 0.44
N THR A 168 15.26 -23.14 0.05
CA THR A 168 16.56 -23.36 0.71
C THR A 168 16.58 -22.95 2.18
N SER A 169 15.68 -22.07 2.59
CA SER A 169 15.52 -21.62 3.99
C SER A 169 14.34 -22.27 4.71
N HIS A 170 13.72 -23.28 4.11
CA HIS A 170 12.56 -24.00 4.65
C HIS A 170 11.43 -23.07 5.17
N PRO A 171 10.95 -22.09 4.38
CA PRO A 171 9.94 -21.17 4.84
C PRO A 171 8.58 -21.87 4.99
N VAL A 172 7.79 -21.41 5.98
CA VAL A 172 6.39 -21.83 6.13
C VAL A 172 5.53 -21.26 5.02
N ILE A 173 5.84 -20.02 4.60
CA ILE A 173 5.10 -19.29 3.56
C ILE A 173 6.06 -18.79 2.49
N ILE A 174 5.70 -18.99 1.23
CA ILE A 174 6.33 -18.35 0.08
C ILE A 174 5.31 -17.42 -0.55
N ILE A 175 5.65 -16.15 -0.70
CA ILE A 175 4.82 -15.18 -1.41
C ILE A 175 5.43 -14.89 -2.78
N TYR A 176 4.67 -15.20 -3.84
CA TYR A 176 4.97 -14.83 -5.21
C TYR A 176 3.97 -13.76 -5.67
N PRO A 177 4.38 -12.48 -5.79
CA PRO A 177 3.47 -11.35 -5.96
C PRO A 177 2.89 -11.24 -7.37
N PHE A 178 2.76 -12.34 -8.05
CA PHE A 178 2.14 -12.43 -9.36
C PHE A 178 1.67 -13.84 -9.61
N SER A 179 0.65 -13.98 -10.45
CA SER A 179 0.23 -15.30 -10.87
C SER A 179 1.18 -15.86 -11.92
N PRO A 180 1.53 -17.11 -11.79
CA PRO A 180 2.03 -17.86 -12.93
C PRO A 180 0.84 -18.13 -13.87
N TRP A 181 0.58 -17.22 -14.79
CA TRP A 181 -0.49 -17.40 -15.78
C TRP A 181 -0.44 -18.74 -16.46
N ILE A 182 -1.46 -19.55 -16.21
CA ILE A 182 -1.76 -20.75 -16.99
C ILE A 182 -3.12 -20.50 -17.63
N GLY A 183 -3.21 -19.57 -18.52
CA GLY A 183 -4.40 -19.41 -19.32
C GLY A 183 -4.09 -19.77 -20.75
N THR A 184 -4.85 -20.67 -21.32
CA THR A 184 -5.07 -20.65 -22.74
C THR A 184 -5.91 -19.41 -22.99
N LEU A 185 -5.30 -18.35 -23.50
CA LEU A 185 -6.04 -17.28 -24.10
C LEU A 185 -6.90 -17.88 -25.19
N ALA A 186 -8.20 -17.95 -24.96
CA ALA A 186 -9.13 -18.32 -26.00
C ALA A 186 -9.00 -17.27 -27.11
N ASN A 187 -8.62 -17.71 -28.27
CA ASN A 187 -8.23 -16.97 -29.46
C ASN A 187 -9.36 -16.10 -30.05
N LYS A 188 -9.84 -15.11 -29.35
CA LYS A 188 -10.71 -14.09 -29.96
C LYS A 188 -10.38 -12.74 -29.41
N LEU A 189 -9.43 -12.08 -30.05
CA LEU A 189 -9.35 -10.64 -30.05
C LEU A 189 -10.64 -10.11 -30.69
N ASP A 190 -11.38 -9.30 -29.97
CA ASP A 190 -12.42 -8.49 -30.60
C ASP A 190 -11.75 -7.36 -31.41
N ASN A 191 -12.54 -6.60 -32.17
CA ASN A 191 -12.05 -5.49 -32.98
C ASN A 191 -11.34 -4.37 -32.18
N SER A 192 -11.36 -4.41 -30.84
CA SER A 192 -10.67 -3.47 -29.94
C SER A 192 -9.28 -3.96 -29.55
N GLY A 193 -8.88 -5.17 -29.92
CA GLY A 193 -7.60 -5.76 -29.57
C GLY A 193 -7.57 -6.40 -28.18
N PHE A 194 -8.69 -6.46 -27.47
CA PHE A 194 -8.83 -7.10 -26.15
C PHE A 194 -9.56 -8.44 -26.28
N THR A 195 -9.11 -9.44 -25.54
CA THR A 195 -9.84 -10.70 -25.42
C THR A 195 -10.98 -10.55 -24.42
N LYS A 196 -12.18 -10.94 -24.79
CA LYS A 196 -13.32 -11.05 -23.85
C LYS A 196 -13.18 -12.19 -22.84
N ASP A 197 -12.31 -13.13 -23.11
CA ASP A 197 -12.10 -14.31 -22.28
C ASP A 197 -10.67 -14.28 -21.73
N VAL A 198 -10.44 -13.47 -20.70
CA VAL A 198 -9.26 -13.62 -19.84
C VAL A 198 -9.54 -14.86 -18.98
N ILE A 199 -8.98 -15.99 -19.36
CA ILE A 199 -9.10 -17.21 -18.58
C ILE A 199 -8.11 -17.10 -17.42
N GLY A 200 -8.62 -17.16 -16.21
CA GLY A 200 -7.83 -17.27 -15.00
C GLY A 200 -6.97 -18.54 -14.98
N MET A 201 -6.19 -18.67 -13.93
CA MET A 201 -5.33 -19.82 -13.70
C MET A 201 -6.14 -21.12 -13.72
N ASP A 202 -5.65 -22.13 -14.47
CA ASP A 202 -6.15 -23.49 -14.36
C ASP A 202 -5.68 -24.10 -13.02
N TYR A 203 -6.57 -24.13 -12.05
CA TYR A 203 -6.30 -24.60 -10.70
C TYR A 203 -5.83 -26.06 -10.66
N ASP A 204 -6.33 -26.91 -11.54
CA ASP A 204 -5.95 -28.33 -11.56
C ASP A 204 -4.52 -28.51 -12.05
N ILE A 205 -4.14 -27.80 -13.11
CA ILE A 205 -2.77 -27.83 -13.63
C ILE A 205 -1.80 -27.24 -12.61
N PHE A 206 -2.14 -26.10 -12.02
CA PHE A 206 -1.29 -25.46 -11.04
C PHE A 206 -1.17 -26.26 -9.75
N GLY A 207 -2.25 -26.84 -9.27
CA GLY A 207 -2.26 -27.71 -8.11
C GLY A 207 -1.37 -28.94 -8.29
N LYS A 208 -1.40 -29.60 -9.47
CA LYS A 208 -0.50 -30.72 -9.81
C LYS A 208 0.96 -30.27 -9.82
N TRP A 209 1.24 -29.10 -10.39
CA TRP A 209 2.60 -28.55 -10.38
C TRP A 209 3.07 -28.27 -8.95
N LEU A 210 2.23 -27.64 -8.11
CA LEU A 210 2.53 -27.37 -6.70
C LEU A 210 2.88 -28.67 -5.93
N ASN A 211 2.07 -29.70 -6.07
CA ASN A 211 2.33 -31.02 -5.44
C ASN A 211 3.68 -31.63 -5.83
N ALA A 212 4.15 -31.34 -7.03
CA ALA A 212 5.42 -31.84 -7.51
C ALA A 212 6.64 -31.03 -7.07
N HIS A 213 6.46 -29.73 -6.71
CA HIS A 213 7.58 -28.79 -6.54
C HIS A 213 7.62 -28.09 -5.19
N VAL A 214 6.51 -28.09 -4.43
CA VAL A 214 6.40 -27.41 -3.13
C VAL A 214 6.06 -28.44 -2.05
N PRO A 215 6.82 -28.48 -0.94
CA PRO A 215 6.50 -29.34 0.19
C PRO A 215 5.07 -29.12 0.69
N PRO A 216 4.35 -30.17 1.09
CA PRO A 216 2.94 -30.08 1.46
C PRO A 216 2.68 -29.24 2.71
N GLU A 217 3.69 -29.01 3.54
CA GLU A 217 3.64 -28.12 4.71
C GLU A 217 3.81 -26.65 4.36
N THR A 218 4.46 -26.34 3.23
CA THR A 218 4.71 -24.97 2.78
C THR A 218 3.48 -24.42 2.06
N ILE A 219 3.11 -23.19 2.39
CA ILE A 219 2.03 -22.46 1.74
C ILE A 219 2.62 -21.53 0.68
N LEU A 220 2.15 -21.66 -0.56
CA LEU A 220 2.43 -20.68 -1.61
C LEU A 220 1.28 -19.68 -1.67
N VAL A 221 1.62 -18.38 -1.66
CA VAL A 221 0.68 -17.28 -1.80
C VAL A 221 0.92 -16.61 -3.15
N THR A 222 -0.15 -16.46 -3.92
CA THR A 222 -0.12 -15.82 -5.25
C THR A 222 -1.18 -14.73 -5.35
N TRP A 223 -1.05 -13.83 -6.31
CA TRP A 223 -2.08 -12.84 -6.64
C TRP A 223 -2.42 -12.92 -8.13
N ASP A 224 -3.72 -12.90 -8.44
CA ASP A 224 -4.22 -12.93 -9.82
C ASP A 224 -5.57 -12.22 -9.98
N THR A 225 -5.99 -12.12 -11.24
CA THR A 225 -7.35 -11.74 -11.61
C THR A 225 -8.14 -12.99 -11.98
N HIS A 226 -9.24 -13.23 -11.26
CA HIS A 226 -10.12 -14.38 -11.46
C HIS A 226 -11.41 -14.00 -12.15
N LEU A 227 -11.83 -14.83 -13.09
CA LEU A 227 -13.18 -14.77 -13.67
C LEU A 227 -14.08 -15.81 -13.00
N GLU A 228 -15.05 -15.38 -12.24
CA GLU A 228 -16.02 -16.23 -11.57
C GLU A 228 -17.43 -15.78 -11.93
N LYS A 229 -18.22 -16.65 -12.56
CA LYS A 229 -19.61 -16.38 -12.98
C LYS A 229 -19.78 -15.11 -13.83
N GLY A 230 -18.77 -14.77 -14.63
CA GLY A 230 -18.79 -13.57 -15.47
C GLY A 230 -18.30 -12.29 -14.78
N GLU A 231 -17.84 -12.37 -13.53
CA GLU A 231 -17.31 -11.25 -12.76
C GLU A 231 -15.81 -11.38 -12.56
N TYR A 232 -15.07 -10.27 -12.62
CA TYR A 232 -13.61 -10.23 -12.46
C TYR A 232 -13.22 -9.78 -11.06
N PHE A 233 -12.42 -10.61 -10.38
CA PHE A 233 -11.91 -10.31 -9.03
C PHE A 233 -10.38 -10.26 -9.03
N GLY A 234 -9.79 -9.20 -8.49
CA GLY A 234 -8.39 -9.24 -8.06
C GLY A 234 -8.32 -10.06 -6.76
N GLN A 235 -7.51 -11.12 -6.73
CA GLN A 235 -7.57 -12.11 -5.65
C GLN A 235 -6.16 -12.55 -5.22
N ILE A 236 -5.97 -12.69 -3.90
CA ILE A 236 -4.83 -13.39 -3.32
C ILE A 236 -5.28 -14.81 -3.01
N ASP A 237 -4.49 -15.78 -3.46
CA ASP A 237 -4.73 -17.21 -3.28
C ASP A 237 -3.69 -17.84 -2.36
N PHE A 238 -4.15 -18.69 -1.45
CA PHE A 238 -3.33 -19.45 -0.53
C PHE A 238 -3.40 -20.94 -0.90
N TRP A 239 -2.26 -21.50 -1.29
CA TRP A 239 -2.13 -22.85 -1.79
C TRP A 239 -1.36 -23.72 -0.81
N LYS A 240 -1.87 -24.89 -0.50
CA LYS A 240 -1.19 -25.89 0.34
C LYS A 240 -1.42 -27.29 -0.20
N GLY A 241 -0.34 -28.09 -0.34
CA GLY A 241 -0.45 -29.47 -0.84
C GLY A 241 -1.17 -29.55 -2.19
N GLY A 242 -0.96 -28.58 -3.09
CA GLY A 242 -1.60 -28.51 -4.40
C GLY A 242 -3.07 -28.10 -4.42
N ALA A 243 -3.66 -27.77 -3.27
CA ALA A 243 -5.04 -27.33 -3.18
C ALA A 243 -5.12 -25.84 -2.79
N LEU A 244 -6.10 -25.12 -3.33
CA LEU A 244 -6.48 -23.80 -2.84
C LEU A 244 -7.16 -23.98 -1.47
N VAL A 245 -6.56 -23.44 -0.41
CA VAL A 245 -7.06 -23.60 0.97
C VAL A 245 -7.77 -22.36 1.47
N ASP A 246 -7.42 -21.17 0.94
CA ASP A 246 -8.09 -19.91 1.29
C ASP A 246 -7.84 -18.86 0.19
N SER A 247 -8.63 -17.79 0.19
CA SER A 247 -8.43 -16.68 -0.74
C SER A 247 -8.98 -15.36 -0.17
N TYR A 248 -8.41 -14.24 -0.64
CA TYR A 248 -8.89 -12.90 -0.34
C TYR A 248 -9.17 -12.16 -1.64
N LYS A 249 -10.42 -11.73 -1.85
CA LYS A 249 -10.84 -10.92 -2.98
C LYS A 249 -10.71 -9.44 -2.64
N LYS A 250 -10.12 -8.66 -3.53
CA LYS A 250 -9.95 -7.21 -3.38
C LYS A 250 -11.28 -6.54 -3.07
N VAL A 251 -11.39 -5.87 -1.93
CA VAL A 251 -12.62 -5.25 -1.44
C VAL A 251 -12.77 -3.81 -1.95
N THR A 252 -11.67 -3.07 -1.98
CA THR A 252 -11.71 -1.67 -2.39
C THR A 252 -11.13 -1.49 -3.79
N LEU A 253 -12.00 -1.23 -4.73
CA LEU A 253 -11.63 -1.03 -6.13
C LEU A 253 -11.15 0.38 -6.40
N PHE A 254 -10.18 0.50 -7.30
CA PHE A 254 -9.56 1.75 -7.68
C PHE A 254 -10.13 2.26 -9.02
N PRO A 255 -10.62 3.51 -9.07
CA PRO A 255 -11.18 4.07 -10.30
C PRO A 255 -10.16 4.09 -11.44
N PHE A 256 -10.59 3.81 -12.65
CA PHE A 256 -9.79 3.76 -13.88
C PHE A 256 -8.71 2.67 -13.95
N MET A 257 -8.59 1.86 -12.90
CA MET A 257 -7.67 0.73 -12.85
C MET A 257 -8.43 -0.60 -12.68
N ASP A 258 -9.36 -0.63 -11.74
CA ASP A 258 -10.17 -1.81 -11.46
C ASP A 258 -11.57 -1.67 -12.07
N TYR A 259 -12.09 -0.46 -12.19
CA TYR A 259 -13.41 -0.20 -12.80
C TYR A 259 -13.46 1.18 -13.45
N THR A 260 -14.40 1.35 -14.37
CA THR A 260 -14.65 2.64 -15.01
C THR A 260 -15.76 3.38 -14.27
N PRO A 261 -15.51 4.58 -13.72
CA PRO A 261 -16.55 5.38 -13.10
C PRO A 261 -17.68 5.68 -14.07
N GLN A 262 -18.95 5.54 -13.61
CA GLN A 262 -20.12 5.74 -14.46
C GLN A 262 -20.16 7.09 -15.17
N TRP A 263 -19.68 8.16 -14.52
CA TRP A 263 -19.62 9.47 -15.15
C TRP A 263 -18.66 9.51 -16.35
N SER A 264 -17.53 8.77 -16.26
CA SER A 264 -16.56 8.67 -17.36
C SER A 264 -17.15 7.92 -18.56
N GLN A 265 -17.87 6.82 -18.30
CA GLN A 265 -18.58 6.07 -19.32
C GLN A 265 -19.64 6.95 -20.00
N ARG A 266 -20.46 7.69 -19.23
CA ARG A 266 -21.52 8.57 -19.75
C ARG A 266 -20.98 9.72 -20.62
N LEU A 267 -19.80 10.22 -20.30
CA LEU A 267 -19.15 11.29 -21.06
C LEU A 267 -18.29 10.77 -22.21
N GLY A 268 -18.14 9.45 -22.38
CA GLY A 268 -17.31 8.84 -23.42
C GLY A 268 -15.81 9.21 -23.31
N VAL A 269 -15.34 9.55 -22.11
CA VAL A 269 -13.95 10.01 -21.91
C VAL A 269 -12.99 8.83 -21.88
N TYR A 270 -13.33 7.79 -21.11
CA TYR A 270 -12.53 6.59 -20.96
C TYR A 270 -13.39 5.42 -20.46
N SER A 271 -13.06 4.22 -20.92
CA SER A 271 -13.67 2.98 -20.46
C SER A 271 -12.64 1.87 -20.44
N LEU A 272 -12.61 1.09 -19.36
CA LEU A 272 -11.85 -0.15 -19.31
C LEU A 272 -12.52 -1.22 -20.17
N PRO A 273 -11.79 -2.21 -20.66
CA PRO A 273 -12.36 -3.34 -21.42
C PRO A 273 -13.25 -4.23 -20.57
N TYR A 274 -13.02 -4.26 -19.25
CA TYR A 274 -13.85 -4.93 -18.25
C TYR A 274 -13.78 -4.15 -16.93
N ASP A 275 -14.82 -4.24 -16.14
CA ASP A 275 -14.85 -3.70 -14.79
C ASP A 275 -14.67 -4.84 -13.79
N GLY A 276 -13.82 -4.61 -12.78
CA GLY A 276 -13.62 -5.52 -11.66
C GLY A 276 -14.82 -5.50 -10.71
N THR A 277 -15.03 -6.61 -10.02
CA THR A 277 -16.01 -6.76 -8.95
C THR A 277 -15.32 -6.74 -7.60
N ALA A 278 -15.91 -6.00 -6.66
CA ALA A 278 -15.39 -5.92 -5.29
C ALA A 278 -15.69 -7.20 -4.50
N GLY A 279 -14.71 -7.66 -3.74
CA GLY A 279 -14.94 -8.66 -2.70
C GLY A 279 -15.84 -8.11 -1.58
N THR A 280 -16.43 -9.01 -0.82
CA THR A 280 -17.39 -8.65 0.24
C THR A 280 -16.85 -8.82 1.66
N SER A 281 -15.65 -9.35 1.82
CA SER A 281 -15.09 -9.71 3.13
C SER A 281 -13.63 -9.28 3.29
N THR A 282 -13.33 -8.75 4.46
CA THR A 282 -11.97 -8.49 4.97
C THR A 282 -11.54 -9.52 6.01
N THR A 283 -12.15 -10.71 6.00
CA THR A 283 -11.83 -11.79 6.94
C THR A 283 -10.35 -12.17 6.82
N PRO A 284 -9.60 -12.22 7.93
CA PRO A 284 -8.21 -12.65 7.91
C PRO A 284 -8.07 -14.11 7.50
N VAL A 285 -6.92 -14.44 6.91
CA VAL A 285 -6.53 -15.83 6.62
C VAL A 285 -5.73 -16.39 7.79
N PHE A 286 -6.01 -17.65 8.16
CA PHE A 286 -5.36 -18.32 9.27
C PHE A 286 -4.35 -19.36 8.74
N ILE A 287 -3.09 -19.23 9.15
CA ILE A 287 -2.02 -20.17 8.80
C ILE A 287 -1.35 -20.66 10.09
N GLY A 288 -1.69 -21.86 10.53
CA GLY A 288 -1.31 -22.32 11.86
C GLY A 288 -1.85 -21.37 12.93
N ASN A 289 -0.96 -20.80 13.73
CA ASN A 289 -1.31 -19.80 14.73
C ASN A 289 -1.27 -18.35 14.19
N ALA A 290 -0.80 -18.14 12.95
CA ALA A 290 -0.70 -16.82 12.38
C ALA A 290 -2.03 -16.33 11.80
N ILE A 291 -2.36 -15.08 12.09
CA ILE A 291 -3.55 -14.39 11.58
C ILE A 291 -3.09 -13.32 10.58
N ILE A 292 -3.46 -13.47 9.32
CA ILE A 292 -2.95 -12.67 8.21
C ILE A 292 -4.05 -11.79 7.63
N GLY A 293 -3.84 -10.47 7.68
CA GLY A 293 -4.62 -9.50 6.92
C GLY A 293 -4.08 -9.37 5.50
N ASN A 294 -4.91 -8.96 4.55
CA ASN A 294 -4.54 -8.90 3.15
C ASN A 294 -4.87 -7.57 2.51
N LEU A 295 -3.98 -7.08 1.64
CA LEU A 295 -4.20 -5.92 0.77
C LEU A 295 -3.75 -6.25 -0.65
N VAL A 296 -4.61 -6.01 -1.61
CA VAL A 296 -4.33 -6.24 -3.04
C VAL A 296 -4.01 -4.92 -3.73
N CYS A 297 -2.81 -4.84 -4.31
CA CYS A 297 -2.40 -3.77 -5.22
C CYS A 297 -2.68 -2.36 -4.65
N SER A 298 -3.62 -1.61 -5.24
CA SER A 298 -3.97 -0.24 -4.86
C SER A 298 -4.62 -0.08 -3.48
N GLU A 299 -5.06 -1.15 -2.82
CA GLU A 299 -5.59 -1.07 -1.45
C GLU A 299 -4.56 -0.53 -0.45
N ILE A 300 -3.26 -0.70 -0.73
CA ILE A 300 -2.18 -0.13 0.09
C ILE A 300 -2.21 1.40 0.11
N ALA A 301 -2.77 2.06 -0.90
CA ALA A 301 -2.89 3.51 -0.94
C ALA A 301 -4.03 4.04 -0.05
N LEU A 302 -4.90 3.17 0.45
CA LEU A 302 -6.13 3.53 1.16
C LEU A 302 -5.99 3.23 2.67
N PRO A 303 -6.02 4.26 3.54
CA PRO A 303 -5.94 4.08 4.99
C PRO A 303 -6.98 3.12 5.55
N GLU A 304 -8.20 3.20 5.05
CA GLU A 304 -9.31 2.39 5.54
C GLU A 304 -9.11 0.90 5.26
N SER A 305 -8.59 0.57 4.07
CA SER A 305 -8.31 -0.82 3.72
C SER A 305 -7.31 -1.45 4.68
N ALA A 306 -6.23 -0.73 5.04
CA ALA A 306 -5.25 -1.22 5.99
C ALA A 306 -5.79 -1.29 7.43
N GLN A 307 -6.62 -0.32 7.83
CA GLN A 307 -7.25 -0.33 9.16
C GLN A 307 -8.24 -1.49 9.31
N GLU A 308 -9.06 -1.75 8.30
CA GLU A 308 -10.02 -2.87 8.33
C GLU A 308 -9.31 -4.21 8.32
N ASN A 309 -8.39 -4.42 7.37
CA ASN A 309 -7.64 -5.68 7.25
C ASN A 309 -6.60 -5.88 8.36
N GLY A 310 -6.22 -4.82 9.09
CA GLY A 310 -5.29 -4.86 10.21
C GLY A 310 -5.93 -5.20 11.55
N LYS A 311 -7.26 -5.31 11.62
CA LYS A 311 -7.95 -5.64 12.88
C LYS A 311 -7.64 -7.07 13.32
N LYS A 312 -7.04 -7.19 14.52
CA LYS A 312 -6.77 -8.49 15.16
C LYS A 312 -5.94 -9.46 14.30
N VAL A 313 -4.98 -8.94 13.54
CA VAL A 313 -4.04 -9.75 12.78
C VAL A 313 -2.62 -9.61 13.34
N ASP A 314 -1.76 -10.57 13.03
CA ASP A 314 -0.34 -10.50 13.37
C ASP A 314 0.44 -9.68 12.35
N VAL A 315 0.11 -9.86 11.07
CA VAL A 315 0.78 -9.22 9.94
C VAL A 315 -0.22 -8.96 8.81
N ILE A 316 0.07 -7.93 8.00
CA ILE A 316 -0.66 -7.66 6.76
C ILE A 316 0.24 -8.04 5.58
N PHE A 317 -0.27 -8.85 4.66
CA PHE A 317 0.34 -9.08 3.36
C PHE A 317 -0.20 -8.05 2.37
N ALA A 318 0.68 -7.19 1.87
CA ALA A 318 0.36 -6.22 0.83
C ALA A 318 1.01 -6.68 -0.48
N ILE A 319 0.20 -7.28 -1.35
CA ILE A 319 0.67 -7.93 -2.57
C ILE A 319 0.25 -7.10 -3.79
N GLY A 320 1.22 -6.79 -4.66
CA GLY A 320 0.97 -5.97 -5.83
C GLY A 320 2.04 -6.08 -6.91
N SER A 321 1.83 -5.33 -7.98
CA SER A 321 2.78 -5.22 -9.10
C SER A 321 2.77 -3.81 -9.64
N GLU A 322 3.94 -3.19 -9.73
CA GLU A 322 4.14 -1.94 -10.45
C GLU A 322 4.70 -2.15 -11.86
N ALA A 323 4.63 -3.37 -12.41
CA ALA A 323 5.12 -3.72 -13.74
C ALA A 323 4.55 -2.83 -14.87
N MET A 324 3.33 -2.35 -14.69
CA MET A 324 2.63 -1.47 -15.63
C MET A 324 3.23 -0.06 -15.73
N PHE A 325 4.02 0.36 -14.74
CA PHE A 325 4.59 1.70 -14.75
C PHE A 325 6.00 1.70 -15.32
N SER A 326 6.28 2.64 -16.22
CA SER A 326 7.62 2.85 -16.76
C SER A 326 8.54 3.65 -15.82
N SER A 327 7.97 4.34 -14.83
CA SER A 327 8.67 5.18 -13.87
C SER A 327 8.87 4.44 -12.53
N PRO A 328 9.97 4.68 -11.80
CA PRO A 328 10.15 4.18 -10.44
C PRO A 328 9.28 4.90 -9.39
N ILE A 329 8.71 6.05 -9.72
CA ILE A 329 7.94 6.87 -8.78
C ILE A 329 6.79 6.09 -8.11
N PRO A 330 5.95 5.32 -8.82
CA PRO A 330 4.90 4.53 -8.18
C PRO A 330 5.43 3.50 -7.17
N ASN A 331 6.61 2.94 -7.43
CA ASN A 331 7.26 2.01 -6.49
C ASN A 331 7.59 2.68 -5.16
N GLU A 332 8.19 3.88 -5.23
CA GLU A 332 8.53 4.67 -4.05
C GLU A 332 7.26 5.11 -3.30
N PHE A 333 6.26 5.60 -4.02
CA PHE A 333 4.97 5.98 -3.42
C PHE A 333 4.28 4.82 -2.71
N ASN A 334 4.24 3.63 -3.32
CA ASN A 334 3.61 2.48 -2.71
C ASN A 334 4.41 1.92 -1.53
N LEU A 335 5.74 2.09 -1.52
CA LEU A 335 6.54 1.79 -0.34
C LEU A 335 6.23 2.76 0.81
N LEU A 336 6.14 4.07 0.52
CA LEU A 336 5.72 5.07 1.51
C LEU A 336 4.29 4.83 2.01
N ASN A 337 3.38 4.43 1.12
CA ASN A 337 2.05 4.00 1.52
C ASN A 337 2.12 2.84 2.51
N ALA A 338 2.91 1.80 2.22
CA ALA A 338 3.07 0.68 3.12
C ALA A 338 3.62 1.09 4.50
N GLN A 339 4.57 2.02 4.54
CA GLN A 339 5.09 2.57 5.79
C GLN A 339 4.02 3.33 6.59
N LEU A 340 3.22 4.17 5.92
CA LEU A 340 2.11 4.88 6.55
C LEU A 340 1.02 3.89 7.04
N ARG A 341 0.66 2.92 6.23
CA ARG A 341 -0.34 1.87 6.60
C ARG A 341 0.10 1.05 7.80
N ALA A 342 1.39 0.67 7.86
CA ALA A 342 1.94 -0.03 9.01
C ALA A 342 1.79 0.80 10.30
N THR A 343 2.11 2.09 10.22
CA THR A 343 1.98 3.01 11.35
C THR A 343 0.52 3.23 11.76
N GLU A 344 -0.38 3.40 10.79
CA GLU A 344 -1.82 3.64 11.05
C GLU A 344 -2.54 2.43 11.62
N SER A 345 -2.22 1.25 11.11
CA SER A 345 -2.83 0.00 11.61
C SER A 345 -2.16 -0.52 12.88
N GLY A 346 -0.94 -0.05 13.19
CA GLY A 346 -0.10 -0.61 14.26
C GLY A 346 0.29 -2.06 13.98
N ARG A 347 0.37 -2.48 12.70
CA ARG A 347 0.69 -3.84 12.28
C ARG A 347 1.93 -3.86 11.40
N MET A 348 2.70 -4.94 11.53
CA MET A 348 3.76 -5.22 10.58
C MET A 348 3.15 -5.44 9.19
N ILE A 349 3.86 -4.98 8.15
CA ILE A 349 3.47 -5.22 6.77
C ILE A 349 4.60 -5.95 6.04
N ILE A 350 4.26 -7.06 5.40
CA ILE A 350 5.08 -7.65 4.35
C ILE A 350 4.55 -7.11 3.02
N ARG A 351 5.31 -6.20 2.43
CA ARG A 351 5.07 -5.77 1.06
C ARG A 351 5.74 -6.74 0.11
N ALA A 352 4.94 -7.48 -0.65
CA ALA A 352 5.40 -8.36 -1.72
C ALA A 352 5.06 -7.74 -3.06
N ASN A 353 6.05 -7.43 -3.86
CA ASN A 353 5.83 -6.64 -5.07
C ASN A 353 6.66 -7.09 -6.26
N LYS A 354 5.99 -7.24 -7.40
CA LYS A 354 6.67 -7.41 -8.68
C LYS A 354 7.13 -6.04 -9.18
N PHE A 355 8.38 -5.89 -9.58
CA PHE A 355 9.04 -4.67 -10.05
C PHE A 355 9.24 -3.55 -9.01
N GLY A 356 8.99 -3.79 -7.74
CA GLY A 356 9.27 -2.81 -6.71
C GLY A 356 10.05 -3.42 -5.56
N PRO A 357 10.58 -2.66 -4.61
CA PRO A 357 11.18 -3.30 -3.48
C PRO A 357 10.11 -4.03 -2.69
N SER A 358 10.33 -5.33 -2.47
CA SER A 358 9.61 -6.06 -1.44
C SER A 358 10.23 -5.75 -0.09
N ALA A 359 9.43 -5.59 0.94
CA ALA A 359 9.91 -5.12 2.23
C ALA A 359 9.15 -5.71 3.42
N LEU A 360 9.85 -5.90 4.54
CA LEU A 360 9.27 -6.04 5.86
C LEU A 360 9.29 -4.69 6.54
N ILE A 361 8.12 -4.24 6.99
CA ILE A 361 7.91 -2.94 7.63
C ILE A 361 7.37 -3.17 9.03
N ASP A 362 7.97 -2.52 10.03
CA ASP A 362 7.53 -2.62 11.42
C ASP A 362 6.27 -1.79 11.72
N THR A 363 5.74 -1.90 12.93
CA THR A 363 4.52 -1.19 13.36
C THR A 363 4.68 0.34 13.45
N TYR A 364 5.92 0.86 13.35
CA TYR A 364 6.21 2.30 13.26
C TYR A 364 6.49 2.76 11.83
N GLY A 365 6.33 1.84 10.86
CA GLY A 365 6.57 2.12 9.46
C GLY A 365 8.05 2.14 9.07
N ASN A 366 8.97 1.67 9.93
CA ASN A 366 10.36 1.55 9.55
C ASN A 366 10.57 0.31 8.68
N ILE A 367 11.39 0.46 7.64
CA ILE A 367 11.81 -0.67 6.82
C ILE A 367 12.83 -1.48 7.61
N VAL A 368 12.44 -2.70 7.99
CA VAL A 368 13.31 -3.64 8.73
C VAL A 368 14.25 -4.33 7.75
N LYS A 369 13.73 -4.74 6.61
CA LYS A 369 14.47 -5.41 5.55
C LYS A 369 13.79 -5.15 4.21
N GLU A 370 14.56 -4.98 3.15
CA GLU A 370 14.03 -4.80 1.81
C GLU A 370 14.91 -5.44 0.74
N THR A 371 14.33 -5.67 -0.43
CA THR A 371 15.05 -6.08 -1.64
C THR A 371 15.46 -4.85 -2.45
N SER A 372 16.43 -5.00 -3.34
CA SER A 372 16.78 -3.93 -4.29
C SER A 372 15.66 -3.69 -5.29
N LEU A 373 15.38 -2.44 -5.60
CA LEU A 373 14.40 -2.03 -6.62
C LEU A 373 14.71 -2.59 -8.03
N LYS A 374 15.99 -2.79 -8.34
CA LYS A 374 16.45 -3.09 -9.70
C LYS A 374 16.86 -4.55 -9.93
N GLN A 375 16.66 -5.42 -8.95
CA GLN A 375 17.14 -6.80 -9.02
C GLN A 375 16.06 -7.77 -8.56
N SER A 376 15.96 -8.89 -9.26
CA SER A 376 15.22 -10.04 -8.75
C SER A 376 15.92 -10.60 -7.52
N GLY A 377 15.15 -11.03 -6.54
CA GLY A 377 15.70 -11.56 -5.29
C GLY A 377 14.65 -12.20 -4.41
N ILE A 378 15.09 -12.72 -3.29
CA ILE A 378 14.21 -13.30 -2.28
C ILE A 378 14.46 -12.59 -0.95
N LEU A 379 13.40 -12.11 -0.34
CA LEU A 379 13.42 -11.52 0.99
C LEU A 379 12.99 -12.60 2.00
N PHE A 380 13.90 -13.03 2.84
CA PHE A 380 13.59 -13.93 3.95
C PHE A 380 13.34 -13.13 5.22
N VAL A 381 12.20 -13.35 5.85
CA VAL A 381 11.79 -12.66 7.07
C VAL A 381 11.12 -13.61 8.05
N GLU A 382 11.22 -13.27 9.34
CA GLU A 382 10.48 -13.90 10.43
C GLU A 382 9.42 -12.94 10.93
N VAL A 383 8.19 -13.44 11.06
CA VAL A 383 7.05 -12.68 11.56
C VAL A 383 6.64 -13.26 12.91
N PRO A 384 6.70 -12.46 13.97
CA PRO A 384 6.18 -12.86 15.27
C PRO A 384 4.68 -13.14 15.20
N THR A 385 4.22 -14.22 15.84
CA THR A 385 2.81 -14.58 15.96
C THR A 385 2.40 -14.68 17.43
N GLN A 386 1.14 -14.35 17.71
CA GLN A 386 0.60 -14.39 19.08
C GLN A 386 0.31 -15.80 19.58
#